data_265d9e387b8ae0dd89da74ec5787b378
#
_entry.id   265d9e387b8ae0dd89da74ec5787b378
#
_cell.length_a   1.000
_cell.length_b   1.000
_cell.length_c   1.000
_cell.angle_alpha   90.00
_cell.angle_beta   90.00
_cell.angle_gamma   90.00
#
_symmetry.space_group_name_H-M   'P 1'
#
loop_
_entity.id
_entity.type
_entity.pdbx_description
1 polymer ?
#
loop_
_entity_poly.entity_id
_entity_poly.type
_entity_poly.pdbx_seq_one_letter_code
_entity_poly.pdbx_strand_id
1 'polypeptide(L)'
;VIGGRAYSAISATDALLASAGASAHVNFAQTYSIPANTLNANSVLRISGSVLADQVDGTDTLEIKVYLGGTTLLTITAFDPSAVTDFATFNFEVVARAAAGATAACVGSGGWVTSDTGTEIRGAAVMATTNFATNGALVVKVSAKWSSTTALTNARLHTLNVDIV
;
A
#
# COMPACT_ATOMS: atom_id res chain seq x y z
N VAL A 1 7.98 13.64 -21.02
CA VAL A 1 7.28 13.79 -19.74
C VAL A 1 8.36 13.99 -18.68
N ILE A 2 8.36 15.10 -17.97
CA ILE A 2 9.23 15.31 -16.83
C ILE A 2 8.58 14.53 -15.70
N GLY A 3 9.18 13.42 -15.29
CA GLY A 3 8.74 12.63 -14.16
C GLY A 3 8.72 13.48 -12.89
N GLY A 4 7.74 13.31 -12.06
CA GLY A 4 7.58 14.03 -10.82
C GLY A 4 6.69 13.30 -9.85
N ARG A 5 6.72 13.72 -8.60
CA ARG A 5 5.84 13.18 -7.58
C ARG A 5 4.41 13.55 -7.90
N ALA A 6 3.58 12.56 -8.22
CA ALA A 6 2.18 12.78 -8.52
C ALA A 6 1.35 12.99 -7.24
N TYR A 7 1.78 12.39 -6.13
CA TYR A 7 1.07 12.47 -4.85
C TYR A 7 2.01 12.20 -3.69
N SER A 8 1.86 12.96 -2.63
CA SER A 8 2.50 12.68 -1.35
C SER A 8 1.54 13.06 -0.23
N ALA A 9 1.23 12.12 0.64
CA ALA A 9 0.54 12.36 1.89
C ALA A 9 1.49 12.06 3.05
N ILE A 10 1.72 13.04 3.89
CA ILE A 10 2.39 12.89 5.18
C ILE A 10 1.37 13.33 6.21
N SER A 11 0.94 12.41 7.04
CA SER A 11 -0.10 12.74 8.00
C SER A 11 0.13 12.08 9.33
N ALA A 12 0.18 12.91 10.35
CA ALA A 12 0.12 12.47 11.74
C ALA A 12 -1.32 12.29 12.23
N THR A 13 -2.30 12.79 11.49
CA THR A 13 -3.70 12.83 11.93
C THR A 13 -4.64 12.04 11.04
N ASP A 14 -4.23 11.72 9.82
CA ASP A 14 -5.10 11.11 8.84
C ASP A 14 -4.98 9.60 8.85
N ALA A 15 -6.05 8.94 8.48
CA ALA A 15 -6.12 7.51 8.28
C ALA A 15 -5.75 6.67 9.51
N LEU A 16 -6.25 7.07 10.66
CA LEU A 16 -6.32 6.18 11.80
C LEU A 16 -7.29 5.05 11.47
N LEU A 17 -6.78 3.85 11.43
CA LEU A 17 -7.59 2.65 11.31
C LEU A 17 -7.81 2.08 12.70
N ALA A 18 -8.97 2.34 13.29
CA ALA A 18 -9.38 1.64 14.49
C ALA A 18 -9.56 0.14 14.19
N SER A 19 -9.47 -0.68 15.19
CA SER A 19 -9.59 -2.15 15.14
C SER A 19 -10.94 -2.67 14.59
N ALA A 20 -11.51 -1.99 13.64
CA ALA A 20 -12.79 -2.33 13.05
C ALA A 20 -12.64 -3.58 12.16
N GLY A 21 -12.74 -4.73 12.78
CA GLY A 21 -12.95 -5.96 12.08
C GLY A 21 -11.73 -6.82 11.83
N ALA A 22 -11.51 -7.79 12.69
CA ALA A 22 -10.59 -8.90 12.49
C ALA A 22 -10.89 -9.75 11.25
N SER A 23 -12.00 -9.53 10.56
CA SER A 23 -12.44 -10.39 9.46
C SER A 23 -12.24 -9.79 8.06
N ALA A 24 -11.99 -8.49 7.93
CA ALA A 24 -11.88 -7.83 6.63
C ALA A 24 -10.84 -6.70 6.63
N HIS A 25 -10.20 -6.49 5.49
CA HIS A 25 -9.37 -5.32 5.27
C HIS A 25 -10.22 -4.05 5.21
N VAL A 26 -9.78 -3.02 5.93
CA VAL A 26 -10.36 -1.67 5.90
C VAL A 26 -9.36 -0.74 5.22
N ASN A 27 -9.84 0.07 4.28
CA ASN A 27 -8.98 1.02 3.57
C ASN A 27 -8.67 2.22 4.46
N PHE A 28 -7.44 2.69 4.40
CA PHE A 28 -7.09 4.02 4.89
C PHE A 28 -7.77 5.11 4.04
N ALA A 29 -7.99 6.27 4.63
CA ALA A 29 -8.67 7.38 3.94
C ALA A 29 -7.82 7.97 2.80
N GLN A 30 -6.49 7.96 2.95
CA GLN A 30 -5.59 8.45 1.90
C GLN A 30 -5.59 7.50 0.71
N THR A 31 -5.99 8.04 -0.42
CA THR A 31 -5.97 7.35 -1.70
C THR A 31 -5.50 8.34 -2.77
N TYR A 32 -4.94 7.82 -3.85
CA TYR A 32 -4.62 8.63 -5.03
C TYR A 32 -5.24 8.03 -6.27
N SER A 33 -5.96 8.86 -7.02
CA SER A 33 -6.53 8.47 -8.31
C SER A 33 -5.61 8.90 -9.44
N ILE A 34 -4.98 7.92 -10.09
CA ILE A 34 -4.20 8.12 -11.31
C ILE A 34 -5.18 8.45 -12.43
N PRO A 35 -5.06 9.59 -13.11
CA PRO A 35 -5.96 9.94 -14.20
C PRO A 35 -5.92 8.92 -15.34
N ALA A 36 -7.02 8.81 -16.06
CA ALA A 36 -7.10 7.96 -17.25
C ALA A 36 -6.01 8.32 -18.27
N ASN A 37 -5.49 7.32 -18.96
CA ASN A 37 -4.44 7.45 -19.99
C ASN A 37 -3.09 8.00 -19.49
N THR A 38 -2.86 8.05 -18.18
CA THR A 38 -1.56 8.49 -17.63
C THR A 38 -0.51 7.39 -17.74
N LEU A 39 -0.88 6.13 -17.49
CA LEU A 39 0.03 5.00 -17.59
C LEU A 39 0.04 4.48 -19.04
N ASN A 40 1.08 4.85 -19.76
CA ASN A 40 1.35 4.44 -21.14
C ASN A 40 2.56 3.50 -21.20
N ALA A 41 2.84 2.95 -22.37
CA ALA A 41 4.02 2.11 -22.58
C ALA A 41 5.29 2.79 -22.05
N ASN A 42 6.04 2.06 -21.26
CA ASN A 42 7.27 2.48 -20.55
C ASN A 42 7.06 3.47 -19.38
N SER A 43 5.84 3.83 -19.03
CA SER A 43 5.60 4.56 -17.78
C SER A 43 5.92 3.64 -16.59
N VAL A 44 6.54 4.23 -15.58
CA VAL A 44 6.82 3.56 -14.30
C VAL A 44 6.02 4.25 -13.21
N LEU A 45 5.14 3.49 -12.57
CA LEU A 45 4.42 3.92 -11.38
C LEU A 45 5.20 3.42 -10.16
N ARG A 46 5.62 4.32 -9.30
CA ARG A 46 6.26 4.01 -8.02
C ARG A 46 5.31 4.35 -6.89
N ILE A 47 5.09 3.39 -6.01
CA ILE A 47 4.25 3.53 -4.83
C ILE A 47 5.12 3.20 -3.63
N SER A 48 5.18 4.11 -2.68
CA SER A 48 5.89 3.87 -1.42
C SER A 48 5.13 4.46 -0.25
N GLY A 49 5.33 3.90 0.92
CA GLY A 49 4.66 4.40 2.10
C GLY A 49 5.10 3.72 3.39
N SER A 50 4.51 4.18 4.47
CA SER A 50 4.70 3.61 5.79
C SER A 50 3.40 3.59 6.58
N VAL A 51 3.21 2.52 7.33
CA VAL A 51 2.13 2.36 8.29
C VAL A 51 2.74 2.20 9.66
N LEU A 52 2.28 2.97 10.63
CA LEU A 52 2.68 2.88 12.03
C LEU A 52 1.60 2.15 12.82
N ALA A 53 2.01 1.34 13.78
CA ALA A 53 1.14 0.90 14.84
C ALA A 53 0.92 2.10 15.80
N ASP A 54 -0.33 2.50 16.01
CA ASP A 54 -0.66 3.65 16.86
C ASP A 54 -1.02 3.21 18.28
N GLN A 55 -1.72 2.09 18.39
CA GLN A 55 -1.96 1.41 19.65
C GLN A 55 -1.89 -0.11 19.44
N VAL A 56 -1.29 -0.80 20.37
CA VAL A 56 -1.12 -2.24 20.33
C VAL A 56 -1.44 -2.85 21.69
N ASP A 57 -1.99 -4.02 21.74
CA ASP A 57 -2.24 -4.75 22.98
C ASP A 57 -1.20 -5.87 23.25
N GLY A 58 -0.23 -6.03 22.36
CA GLY A 58 0.91 -6.93 22.51
C GLY A 58 0.67 -8.36 22.04
N THR A 59 -0.49 -8.66 21.45
CA THR A 59 -0.82 -10.01 20.92
C THR A 59 -1.49 -9.95 19.55
N ASP A 60 -1.89 -8.78 19.09
CA ASP A 60 -2.60 -8.62 17.84
C ASP A 60 -1.66 -8.41 16.66
N THR A 61 -1.89 -9.14 15.60
CA THR A 61 -1.10 -8.99 14.37
C THR A 61 -1.77 -8.06 13.36
N LEU A 62 -0.94 -7.37 12.57
CA LEU A 62 -1.34 -6.41 11.54
C LEU A 62 -0.95 -6.93 10.15
N GLU A 63 -1.92 -7.12 9.27
CA GLU A 63 -1.69 -7.40 7.84
C GLU A 63 -2.00 -6.15 7.01
N ILE A 64 -1.14 -5.81 6.06
CA ILE A 64 -1.30 -4.63 5.20
C ILE A 64 -1.32 -5.05 3.73
N LYS A 65 -2.18 -4.42 2.94
CA LYS A 65 -2.22 -4.60 1.48
C LYS A 65 -2.18 -3.27 0.75
N VAL A 66 -1.42 -3.26 -0.34
CA VAL A 66 -1.35 -2.13 -1.29
C VAL A 66 -2.04 -2.55 -2.58
N TYR A 67 -2.88 -1.68 -3.10
CA TYR A 67 -3.68 -1.95 -4.30
C TYR A 67 -3.46 -0.91 -5.39
N LEU A 68 -3.63 -1.36 -6.62
CA LEU A 68 -3.87 -0.52 -7.79
C LEU A 68 -5.18 -0.96 -8.44
N GLY A 69 -6.17 -0.06 -8.43
CA GLY A 69 -7.52 -0.43 -8.80
C GLY A 69 -8.08 -1.53 -7.89
N GLY A 70 -8.53 -2.62 -8.47
CA GLY A 70 -9.01 -3.81 -7.74
C GLY A 70 -7.92 -4.86 -7.46
N THR A 71 -6.70 -4.66 -7.97
CA THR A 71 -5.61 -5.65 -7.91
C THR A 71 -4.72 -5.39 -6.70
N THR A 72 -4.44 -6.43 -5.91
CA THR A 72 -3.42 -6.38 -4.85
C THR A 72 -2.04 -6.44 -5.48
N LEU A 73 -1.22 -5.43 -5.23
CA LEU A 73 0.17 -5.36 -5.68
C LEU A 73 1.11 -6.03 -4.68
N LEU A 74 0.87 -5.79 -3.41
CA LEU A 74 1.74 -6.20 -2.32
C LEU A 74 0.88 -6.60 -1.12
N THR A 75 1.23 -7.71 -0.49
CA THR A 75 0.73 -8.09 0.84
C THR A 75 1.91 -8.14 1.79
N ILE A 76 1.86 -7.33 2.82
CA ILE A 76 2.71 -7.48 4.00
C ILE A 76 2.01 -8.47 4.89
N THR A 77 2.61 -9.65 5.04
CA THR A 77 2.03 -10.71 5.88
C THR A 77 1.89 -10.22 7.32
N ALA A 78 0.92 -10.77 8.02
CA ALA A 78 0.65 -10.38 9.40
C ALA A 78 1.92 -10.45 10.25
N PHE A 79 2.23 -9.36 10.92
CA PHE A 79 3.33 -9.21 11.87
C PHE A 79 2.77 -8.71 13.20
N ASP A 80 3.50 -8.93 14.27
CA ASP A 80 3.10 -8.56 15.63
C ASP A 80 3.82 -7.27 16.05
N PRO A 81 3.20 -6.09 15.90
CA PRO A 81 3.78 -4.88 16.43
C PRO A 81 3.69 -4.88 17.95
N SER A 82 4.83 -4.84 18.62
CA SER A 82 4.93 -4.89 20.09
C SER A 82 4.87 -3.52 20.76
N ALA A 83 4.98 -2.45 19.97
CA ALA A 83 4.99 -1.08 20.47
C ALA A 83 4.31 -0.12 19.48
N VAL A 84 3.82 0.98 20.00
CA VAL A 84 3.18 2.05 19.20
C VAL A 84 4.11 2.75 18.19
N THR A 85 5.40 2.43 18.23
CA THR A 85 6.40 2.93 17.28
C THR A 85 6.78 1.90 16.22
N ASP A 86 6.23 0.68 16.30
CA ASP A 86 6.48 -0.34 15.29
C ASP A 86 5.82 0.03 13.98
N PHE A 87 6.46 -0.37 12.89
CA PHE A 87 6.10 0.11 11.58
C PHE A 87 6.19 -0.97 10.50
N ALA A 88 5.50 -0.72 9.41
CA ALA A 88 5.72 -1.36 8.13
C ALA A 88 6.04 -0.29 7.08
N THR A 89 7.12 -0.48 6.34
CA THR A 89 7.42 0.32 5.15
C THR A 89 7.32 -0.54 3.90
N PHE A 90 6.92 0.07 2.80
CA PHE A 90 6.80 -0.64 1.53
C PHE A 90 7.22 0.23 0.36
N ASN A 91 7.67 -0.42 -0.70
CA ASN A 91 7.82 0.15 -2.02
C ASN A 91 7.35 -0.86 -3.08
N PHE A 92 6.79 -0.36 -4.16
CA PHE A 92 6.37 -1.19 -5.28
C PHE A 92 6.45 -0.38 -6.57
N GLU A 93 7.01 -0.97 -7.62
CA GLU A 93 7.05 -0.39 -8.96
C GLU A 93 6.16 -1.20 -9.90
N VAL A 94 5.39 -0.49 -10.71
CA VAL A 94 4.60 -1.06 -11.80
C VAL A 94 5.05 -0.44 -13.10
N VAL A 95 5.46 -1.26 -14.06
CA VAL A 95 5.88 -0.82 -15.39
C VAL A 95 4.79 -1.16 -16.39
N ALA A 96 4.24 -0.15 -17.05
CA ALA A 96 3.33 -0.35 -18.17
C ALA A 96 4.09 -0.81 -19.42
N ARG A 97 3.73 -1.98 -19.95
CA ARG A 97 4.37 -2.61 -21.11
C ARG A 97 3.63 -2.36 -22.43
N ALA A 98 2.45 -1.76 -22.33
CA ALA A 98 1.59 -1.44 -23.47
C ALA A 98 1.06 -0.01 -23.39
N ALA A 99 0.60 0.50 -24.52
CA ALA A 99 -0.13 1.76 -24.56
C ALA A 99 -1.38 1.72 -23.66
N ALA A 100 -1.82 2.87 -23.19
CA ALA A 100 -3.03 2.96 -22.38
C ALA A 100 -4.22 2.34 -23.11
N GLY A 101 -4.98 1.54 -22.41
CA GLY A 101 -6.11 0.81 -22.96
C GLY A 101 -6.91 0.06 -21.89
N ALA A 102 -7.96 -0.63 -22.30
CA ALA A 102 -8.82 -1.39 -21.40
C ALA A 102 -8.10 -2.61 -20.77
N THR A 103 -7.02 -3.08 -21.39
CA THR A 103 -6.25 -4.27 -20.98
C THR A 103 -4.74 -4.05 -21.14
N ALA A 104 -4.24 -2.90 -20.70
CA ALA A 104 -2.81 -2.60 -20.81
C ALA A 104 -1.99 -3.55 -19.91
N ALA A 105 -1.08 -4.28 -20.50
CA ALA A 105 -0.21 -5.21 -19.78
C ALA A 105 0.79 -4.45 -18.91
N CYS A 106 0.88 -4.81 -17.66
CA CYS A 106 1.82 -4.28 -16.68
C CYS A 106 2.54 -5.41 -15.96
N VAL A 107 3.76 -5.13 -15.52
CA VAL A 107 4.55 -5.99 -14.62
C VAL A 107 5.00 -5.17 -13.44
N GLY A 108 5.29 -5.81 -12.32
CA GLY A 108 5.73 -5.06 -11.15
C GLY A 108 6.53 -5.88 -10.16
N SER A 109 7.26 -5.19 -9.32
CA SER A 109 7.97 -5.78 -8.21
C SER A 109 8.17 -4.76 -7.10
N GLY A 110 8.40 -5.24 -5.91
CA GLY A 110 8.64 -4.40 -4.76
C GLY A 110 8.99 -5.19 -3.52
N GLY A 111 9.06 -4.50 -2.41
CA GLY A 111 9.37 -5.12 -1.14
C GLY A 111 8.81 -4.33 0.05
N TRP A 112 9.00 -4.90 1.22
CA TRP A 112 8.56 -4.32 2.48
C TRP A 112 9.50 -4.69 3.63
N VAL A 113 9.46 -3.89 4.65
CA VAL A 113 10.14 -4.13 5.92
C VAL A 113 9.14 -3.86 7.04
N THR A 114 9.07 -4.75 8.01
CA THR A 114 8.31 -4.55 9.24
C THR A 114 9.23 -4.62 10.45
N SER A 115 8.85 -3.93 11.51
CA SER A 115 9.35 -4.17 12.86
C SER A 115 8.37 -5.14 13.54
N ASP A 116 8.88 -6.26 14.00
CA ASP A 116 8.11 -7.28 14.71
C ASP A 116 8.84 -7.62 16.00
N THR A 117 8.27 -7.26 17.14
CA THR A 117 8.87 -7.45 18.47
C THR A 117 10.35 -7.03 18.56
N GLY A 118 10.70 -5.92 17.89
CA GLY A 118 12.07 -5.41 17.81
C GLY A 118 12.95 -6.09 16.78
N THR A 119 12.41 -7.01 15.98
CA THR A 119 13.12 -7.68 14.89
C THR A 119 12.62 -7.18 13.54
N GLU A 120 13.54 -6.79 12.64
CA GLU A 120 13.18 -6.45 11.27
C GLU A 120 12.89 -7.70 10.44
N ILE A 121 11.70 -7.74 9.84
CA ILE A 121 11.34 -8.75 8.86
C ILE A 121 11.23 -8.07 7.49
N ARG A 122 11.78 -8.70 6.48
CA ARG A 122 11.80 -8.19 5.10
C ARG A 122 11.12 -9.19 4.17
N GLY A 123 10.41 -8.67 3.20
CA GLY A 123 9.80 -9.49 2.16
C GLY A 123 9.82 -8.79 0.81
N ALA A 124 9.55 -9.58 -0.22
CA ALA A 124 9.45 -9.11 -1.59
C ALA A 124 8.15 -9.60 -2.22
N ALA A 125 7.66 -8.85 -3.19
CA ALA A 125 6.52 -9.23 -4.01
C ALA A 125 6.84 -9.01 -5.48
N VAL A 126 6.35 -9.89 -6.31
CA VAL A 126 6.43 -9.81 -7.76
C VAL A 126 5.03 -9.93 -8.32
N MET A 127 4.64 -8.97 -9.15
CA MET A 127 3.43 -9.03 -9.95
C MET A 127 3.80 -9.53 -11.34
N ALA A 128 3.37 -10.73 -11.69
CA ALA A 128 3.43 -11.23 -13.05
C ALA A 128 2.65 -10.31 -13.99
N THR A 129 2.76 -10.53 -15.30
CA THR A 129 2.01 -9.73 -16.28
C THR A 129 0.52 -9.71 -15.92
N THR A 130 0.03 -8.52 -15.58
CA THR A 130 -1.35 -8.26 -15.18
C THR A 130 -1.90 -7.15 -16.06
N ASN A 131 -3.16 -7.29 -16.47
CA ASN A 131 -3.81 -6.30 -17.30
C ASN A 131 -4.58 -5.30 -16.43
N PHE A 132 -4.38 -4.01 -16.71
CA PHE A 132 -5.10 -2.91 -16.08
C PHE A 132 -5.86 -2.10 -17.14
N ALA A 133 -7.04 -1.61 -16.78
CA ALA A 133 -7.78 -0.66 -17.60
C ALA A 133 -7.19 0.76 -17.42
N THR A 134 -6.02 1.02 -18.02
CA THR A 134 -5.30 2.29 -17.90
C THR A 134 -5.93 3.44 -18.67
N ASN A 135 -6.92 3.14 -19.52
CA ASN A 135 -7.79 4.14 -20.16
C ASN A 135 -8.87 4.69 -19.21
N GLY A 136 -9.05 4.10 -18.05
CA GLY A 136 -9.84 4.59 -16.94
C GLY A 136 -8.94 5.09 -15.79
N ALA A 137 -9.54 5.75 -14.82
CA ALA A 137 -8.83 6.12 -13.60
C ALA A 137 -8.49 4.88 -12.76
N LEU A 138 -7.28 4.82 -12.24
CA LEU A 138 -6.81 3.76 -11.36
C LEU A 138 -6.52 4.32 -9.97
N VAL A 139 -7.10 3.71 -8.95
CA VAL A 139 -6.93 4.18 -7.57
C VAL A 139 -5.82 3.39 -6.88
N VAL A 140 -4.80 4.11 -6.36
CA VAL A 140 -3.84 3.58 -5.40
C VAL A 140 -4.46 3.69 -4.01
N LYS A 141 -4.48 2.61 -3.28
CA LYS A 141 -4.99 2.57 -1.90
C LYS A 141 -4.21 1.59 -1.05
N VAL A 142 -4.19 1.84 0.24
CA VAL A 142 -3.63 0.96 1.26
C VAL A 142 -4.75 0.52 2.19
N SER A 143 -4.75 -0.73 2.58
CA SER A 143 -5.66 -1.26 3.58
C SER A 143 -4.91 -2.03 4.65
N ALA A 144 -5.51 -2.15 5.80
CA ALA A 144 -4.98 -2.96 6.87
C ALA A 144 -6.07 -3.81 7.52
N LYS A 145 -5.63 -4.88 8.18
CA LYS A 145 -6.50 -5.77 8.95
C LYS A 145 -5.76 -6.20 10.21
N TRP A 146 -6.38 -5.99 11.37
CA TRP A 146 -5.94 -6.55 12.63
C TRP A 146 -6.46 -7.97 12.84
N SER A 147 -5.75 -8.77 13.62
CA SER A 147 -6.19 -10.12 13.99
C SER A 147 -7.36 -10.13 14.98
N SER A 148 -7.57 -9.05 15.72
CA SER A 148 -8.66 -8.91 16.66
C SER A 148 -9.45 -7.60 16.48
N THR A 149 -10.55 -7.50 17.24
CA THR A 149 -11.41 -6.30 17.28
C THR A 149 -11.23 -5.51 18.57
N THR A 150 -10.13 -5.67 19.26
CA THR A 150 -9.87 -4.96 20.50
C THR A 150 -9.82 -3.46 20.28
N ALA A 151 -10.49 -2.69 21.11
CA ALA A 151 -10.59 -1.24 20.98
C ALA A 151 -9.27 -0.48 21.15
N LEU A 152 -8.20 -1.18 21.55
CA LEU A 152 -6.88 -0.62 21.79
C LEU A 152 -5.91 -0.78 20.62
N THR A 153 -6.32 -1.48 19.54
CA THR A 153 -5.45 -1.69 18.37
C THR A 153 -5.79 -0.71 17.27
N ASN A 154 -4.84 0.12 16.91
CA ASN A 154 -4.98 1.10 15.83
C ASN A 154 -3.74 1.10 14.95
N ALA A 155 -3.92 1.42 13.68
CA ALA A 155 -2.84 1.65 12.74
C ALA A 155 -3.06 2.97 11.99
N ARG A 156 -1.97 3.59 11.61
CA ARG A 156 -1.97 4.88 10.92
C ARG A 156 -1.14 4.79 9.65
N LEU A 157 -1.72 5.16 8.52
CA LEU A 157 -0.96 5.38 7.29
C LEU A 157 -0.21 6.71 7.44
N HIS A 158 1.08 6.61 7.74
CA HIS A 158 1.93 7.77 8.02
C HIS A 158 2.37 8.48 6.75
N THR A 159 2.76 7.72 5.73
CA THR A 159 3.14 8.27 4.43
C THR A 159 2.56 7.44 3.30
N LEU A 160 2.17 8.11 2.22
CA LEU A 160 1.88 7.50 0.94
C LEU A 160 2.44 8.42 -0.15
N ASN A 161 3.33 7.90 -0.97
CA ASN A 161 3.87 8.61 -2.12
C ASN A 161 3.56 7.82 -3.39
N VAL A 162 3.17 8.56 -4.43
CA VAL A 162 2.91 8.01 -5.75
C VAL A 162 3.63 8.87 -6.77
N ASP A 163 4.58 8.29 -7.47
CA ASP A 163 5.36 8.94 -8.50
C ASP A 163 5.09 8.24 -9.84
N ILE A 164 4.97 9.02 -10.91
CA ILE A 164 4.82 8.52 -12.27
C ILE A 164 5.95 9.09 -13.12
N VAL A 165 6.74 8.21 -13.74
CA VAL A 165 7.95 8.53 -14.50
C VAL A 165 7.86 8.02 -15.92
#